data_f19f3eef154b6cdeb2e31293629f6e60
#
_entry.id   f19f3eef154b6cdeb2e31293629f6e60
#
_cell.length_a   1.000
_cell.length_b   1.000
_cell.length_c   1.000
_cell.angle_alpha   90.00
_cell.angle_beta   90.00
_cell.angle_gamma   90.00
#
_symmetry.space_group_name_H-M   'P 1'
#
loop_
_entity.id
_entity.type
_entity.pdbx_description
1 polymer ?
#
loop_
_entity_poly.entity_id
_entity_poly.type
_entity_poly.pdbx_seq_one_letter_code
_entity_poly.pdbx_strand_id
1 'polypeptide(L)'
;FDRPDAFGDMMFVKELIINKGGNNIDDMYIGLWSDPDLGDAGDDFVGCDTTLGLGFCWNDGVDSYYSSYSGGTPAVGYDFFQGPVIDGLPTDTAFAMGRRIPGKKNLGMTSFSKYINGDPVYTDPNDVIEVYNYMQGKMRDGSDFPIEATGGSNYVHPGNPSDDTGLSTTYSEFNRLYGGLRDGSLFESRREGDIFRL
;
A
#
# COMPACT_ATOMS: atom_id res chain seq x y z
N PHE A 1 -5.89 -17.84 11.99
CA PHE A 1 -5.55 -18.56 13.23
C PHE A 1 -6.54 -18.14 14.33
N ASP A 2 -7.13 -19.09 15.01
CA ASP A 2 -7.95 -18.81 16.20
C ASP A 2 -7.00 -18.69 17.42
N ARG A 3 -6.48 -17.48 17.62
CA ARG A 3 -5.55 -17.14 18.71
C ARG A 3 -6.02 -15.88 19.42
N PRO A 4 -5.84 -15.77 20.73
CA PRO A 4 -6.25 -14.59 21.50
C PRO A 4 -5.20 -13.45 21.48
N ASP A 5 -4.20 -13.53 20.63
CA ASP A 5 -3.15 -12.52 20.46
C ASP A 5 -3.22 -11.89 19.06
N ALA A 6 -2.39 -10.89 18.77
CA ALA A 6 -2.35 -10.18 17.49
C ALA A 6 -2.20 -11.09 16.25
N PHE A 7 -1.69 -12.30 16.40
CA PHE A 7 -1.64 -13.26 15.29
C PHE A 7 -3.02 -13.82 14.92
N GLY A 8 -4.00 -13.73 15.81
CA GLY A 8 -5.39 -14.10 15.52
C GLY A 8 -6.02 -13.19 14.47
N ASP A 9 -5.58 -11.93 14.43
CA ASP A 9 -6.10 -10.91 13.53
C ASP A 9 -5.31 -10.85 12.20
N MET A 10 -4.37 -11.80 11.99
CA MET A 10 -3.51 -11.83 10.80
C MET A 10 -3.85 -12.99 9.86
N MET A 11 -3.85 -12.69 8.58
CA MET A 11 -3.90 -13.69 7.52
C MET A 11 -2.57 -13.70 6.76
N PHE A 12 -1.90 -14.85 6.73
CA PHE A 12 -0.65 -15.02 6.00
C PHE A 12 -0.93 -15.61 4.62
N VAL A 13 -0.47 -14.93 3.60
CA VAL A 13 -0.55 -15.38 2.20
C VAL A 13 0.86 -15.69 1.70
N LYS A 14 1.02 -16.80 1.03
CA LYS A 14 2.28 -17.17 0.39
C LYS A 14 2.04 -17.42 -1.09
N GLU A 15 2.70 -16.62 -1.91
CA GLU A 15 2.67 -16.76 -3.35
C GLU A 15 3.98 -17.37 -3.87
N LEU A 16 3.86 -18.26 -4.82
CA LEU A 16 5.00 -18.84 -5.52
C LEU A 16 4.90 -18.51 -7.01
N ILE A 17 5.77 -17.62 -7.46
CA ILE A 17 5.83 -17.20 -8.85
C ILE A 17 6.93 -17.98 -9.56
N ILE A 18 6.57 -18.66 -10.66
CA ILE A 18 7.51 -19.49 -11.44
C ILE A 18 7.46 -19.01 -12.90
N ASN A 19 8.57 -18.49 -13.39
CA ASN A 19 8.75 -18.27 -14.83
C ASN A 19 8.96 -19.61 -15.52
N LYS A 20 7.97 -20.05 -16.30
CA LYS A 20 8.04 -21.24 -17.15
C LYS A 20 8.33 -20.92 -18.62
N GLY A 21 8.52 -19.63 -18.93
CA GLY A 21 8.89 -19.18 -20.27
C GLY A 21 10.38 -19.40 -20.56
N GLY A 22 10.73 -19.32 -21.84
CA GLY A 22 12.13 -19.39 -22.29
C GLY A 22 12.90 -18.07 -22.22
N ASN A 23 12.24 -16.99 -21.82
CA ASN A 23 12.83 -15.65 -21.77
C ASN A 23 13.02 -15.20 -20.33
N ASN A 24 14.05 -14.39 -20.09
CA ASN A 24 14.15 -13.64 -18.84
C ASN A 24 13.02 -12.61 -18.77
N ILE A 25 12.63 -12.30 -17.57
CA ILE A 25 11.70 -11.19 -17.27
C ILE A 25 12.54 -10.14 -16.57
N ASP A 26 12.79 -9.05 -17.28
CA ASP A 26 13.53 -7.90 -16.76
C ASP A 26 12.52 -6.85 -16.27
N ASP A 27 12.93 -6.01 -15.32
CA ASP A 27 12.12 -4.94 -14.73
C ASP A 27 10.74 -5.39 -14.23
N MET A 28 10.68 -6.58 -13.64
CA MET A 28 9.47 -7.15 -13.10
C MET A 28 9.08 -6.48 -11.79
N TYR A 29 7.81 -6.11 -11.70
CA TYR A 29 7.20 -5.64 -10.47
C TYR A 29 6.13 -6.62 -10.01
N ILE A 30 6.10 -6.91 -8.72
CA ILE A 30 5.07 -7.72 -8.07
C ILE A 30 4.33 -6.77 -7.14
N GLY A 31 3.06 -6.54 -7.41
CA GLY A 31 2.20 -5.65 -6.62
C GLY A 31 1.16 -6.44 -5.86
N LEU A 32 0.82 -5.96 -4.68
CA LEU A 32 -0.39 -6.29 -3.96
C LEU A 32 -1.37 -5.13 -4.12
N TRP A 33 -2.51 -5.41 -4.71
CA TRP A 33 -3.60 -4.44 -4.83
C TRP A 33 -4.67 -4.75 -3.80
N SER A 34 -5.21 -3.71 -3.18
CA SER A 34 -6.32 -3.82 -2.24
C SER A 34 -7.27 -2.65 -2.38
N ASP A 35 -8.50 -2.86 -1.99
CA ASP A 35 -9.59 -1.88 -1.99
C ASP A 35 -10.30 -1.97 -0.63
N PRO A 36 -9.66 -1.47 0.44
CA PRO A 36 -10.21 -1.58 1.78
C PRO A 36 -11.22 -0.48 2.04
N ASP A 37 -12.49 -0.86 2.21
CA ASP A 37 -13.54 0.03 2.70
C ASP A 37 -13.73 -0.25 4.20
N LEU A 38 -13.35 0.68 5.06
CA LEU A 38 -13.47 0.54 6.51
C LEU A 38 -14.75 1.22 7.03
N GLY A 39 -15.90 0.71 6.60
CA GLY A 39 -17.19 1.29 6.94
C GLY A 39 -17.62 2.35 5.94
N ASP A 40 -17.55 3.63 6.29
CA ASP A 40 -17.71 4.73 5.34
C ASP A 40 -16.37 5.05 4.69
N ALA A 41 -16.15 4.51 3.51
CA ALA A 41 -14.91 4.73 2.78
C ALA A 41 -14.61 6.22 2.46
N GLY A 42 -15.58 7.11 2.66
CA GLY A 42 -15.42 8.56 2.45
C GLY A 42 -14.57 9.27 3.51
N ASP A 43 -14.31 8.64 4.65
CA ASP A 43 -13.48 9.18 5.74
C ASP A 43 -12.23 8.33 6.03
N ASP A 44 -11.96 7.32 5.21
CA ASP A 44 -10.75 6.50 5.30
C ASP A 44 -9.50 7.22 4.81
N PHE A 45 -8.38 6.89 5.41
CA PHE A 45 -7.05 7.36 5.05
C PHE A 45 -6.12 6.21 4.70
N VAL A 46 -5.17 6.47 3.81
CA VAL A 46 -4.13 5.49 3.45
C VAL A 46 -2.75 6.04 3.71
N GLY A 47 -1.83 5.15 3.95
CA GLY A 47 -0.43 5.48 4.13
C GLY A 47 0.44 4.23 4.11
N CYS A 48 1.75 4.44 4.26
CA CYS A 48 2.70 3.34 4.33
C CYS A 48 3.81 3.62 5.33
N ASP A 49 4.24 2.57 6.03
CA ASP A 49 5.48 2.57 6.79
C ASP A 49 6.58 1.90 5.95
N THR A 50 7.50 2.73 5.48
CA THR A 50 8.58 2.25 4.60
C THR A 50 9.62 1.41 5.34
N THR A 51 9.72 1.54 6.66
CA THR A 51 10.64 0.77 7.49
C THR A 51 10.14 -0.66 7.68
N LEU A 52 8.83 -0.79 7.86
CA LEU A 52 8.19 -2.10 8.01
C LEU A 52 7.86 -2.74 6.67
N GLY A 53 7.77 -1.97 5.58
CA GLY A 53 7.26 -2.48 4.30
C GLY A 53 5.76 -2.68 4.32
N LEU A 54 5.06 -1.88 5.11
CA LEU A 54 3.65 -1.98 5.43
C LEU A 54 2.86 -0.88 4.74
N GLY A 55 1.84 -1.23 3.98
CA GLY A 55 0.79 -0.31 3.59
C GLY A 55 -0.42 -0.48 4.51
N PHE A 56 -1.15 0.58 4.77
CA PHE A 56 -2.29 0.53 5.69
C PHE A 56 -3.40 1.51 5.32
N CYS A 57 -4.60 1.17 5.78
CA CYS A 57 -5.77 2.02 5.74
C CYS A 57 -6.33 2.15 7.16
N TRP A 58 -6.73 3.37 7.53
CA TRP A 58 -7.31 3.65 8.84
C TRP A 58 -8.30 4.81 8.75
N ASN A 59 -9.09 5.01 9.77
CA ASN A 59 -10.00 6.14 9.89
C ASN A 59 -9.52 7.07 11.02
N ASP A 60 -9.50 8.39 10.74
CA ASP A 60 -9.16 9.41 11.74
C ASP A 60 -10.43 9.84 12.48
N GLY A 61 -10.86 9.05 13.44
CA GLY A 61 -11.99 9.35 14.27
C GLY A 61 -12.96 8.19 14.44
N VAL A 62 -14.23 8.51 14.57
CA VAL A 62 -15.30 7.52 14.72
C VAL A 62 -16.08 7.45 13.42
N ASP A 63 -15.85 6.39 12.69
CA ASP A 63 -16.65 6.04 11.53
C ASP A 63 -18.12 5.82 11.92
N SER A 64 -19.05 6.26 11.08
CA SER A 64 -20.49 6.19 11.34
C SER A 64 -21.01 4.75 11.46
N TYR A 65 -20.44 3.80 10.71
CA TYR A 65 -20.79 2.37 10.75
C TYR A 65 -20.30 1.68 12.01
N TYR A 66 -19.20 2.17 12.59
CA TYR A 66 -18.59 1.58 13.79
C TYR A 66 -18.89 2.35 15.08
N SER A 67 -19.71 3.39 15.02
CA SER A 67 -20.03 4.25 16.16
C SER A 67 -20.62 3.51 17.39
N SER A 68 -21.23 2.34 17.17
CA SER A 68 -21.76 1.48 18.23
C SER A 68 -20.78 0.42 18.74
N TYR A 69 -19.61 0.28 18.12
CA TYR A 69 -18.61 -0.72 18.53
C TYR A 69 -17.69 -0.15 19.60
N SER A 70 -17.56 -0.88 20.70
CA SER A 70 -16.68 -0.48 21.80
C SER A 70 -15.18 -0.50 21.46
N GLY A 71 -14.81 -1.19 20.38
CA GLY A 71 -13.45 -1.30 19.89
C GLY A 71 -13.00 -0.15 18.98
N GLY A 72 -13.92 0.73 18.60
CA GLY A 72 -13.65 1.82 17.65
C GLY A 72 -13.65 1.36 16.20
N THR A 73 -13.20 2.23 15.31
CA THR A 73 -13.05 1.96 13.88
C THR A 73 -11.87 1.04 13.64
N PRO A 74 -12.00 0.01 12.78
CA PRO A 74 -10.89 -0.88 12.46
C PRO A 74 -9.82 -0.19 11.62
N ALA A 75 -8.64 -0.80 11.57
CA ALA A 75 -7.59 -0.50 10.61
C ALA A 75 -7.15 -1.79 9.93
N VAL A 76 -6.66 -1.69 8.72
CA VAL A 76 -6.12 -2.84 7.98
C VAL A 76 -4.72 -2.53 7.47
N GLY A 77 -3.84 -3.53 7.50
CA GLY A 77 -2.48 -3.43 7.00
C GLY A 77 -2.12 -4.58 6.08
N TYR A 78 -1.25 -4.30 5.12
CA TYR A 78 -0.73 -5.24 4.14
C TYR A 78 0.80 -5.20 4.20
N ASP A 79 1.41 -6.26 4.66
CA ASP A 79 2.84 -6.33 4.95
C ASP A 79 3.56 -7.32 4.03
N PHE A 80 4.71 -6.91 3.52
CA PHE A 80 5.63 -7.76 2.79
C PHE A 80 6.67 -8.37 3.71
N PHE A 81 6.28 -9.39 4.47
CA PHE A 81 7.20 -10.12 5.35
C PHE A 81 8.41 -10.70 4.63
N GLN A 82 8.22 -11.13 3.38
CA GLN A 82 9.28 -11.80 2.65
C GLN A 82 9.10 -11.57 1.15
N GLY A 83 9.82 -10.61 0.62
CA GLY A 83 9.90 -10.36 -0.82
C GLY A 83 10.85 -11.30 -1.55
N PRO A 84 11.03 -11.11 -2.85
CA PRO A 84 11.92 -11.91 -3.68
C PRO A 84 13.37 -11.83 -3.21
N VAL A 85 14.12 -12.90 -3.51
CA VAL A 85 15.55 -12.97 -3.18
C VAL A 85 16.35 -12.24 -4.25
N ILE A 86 17.15 -11.28 -3.81
CA ILE A 86 18.08 -10.52 -4.66
C ILE A 86 19.50 -10.60 -4.12
N ASP A 87 20.46 -10.08 -4.87
CA ASP A 87 21.84 -9.95 -4.41
C ASP A 87 21.92 -9.01 -3.19
N GLY A 88 22.69 -9.42 -2.20
CA GLY A 88 22.92 -8.69 -0.98
C GLY A 88 24.42 -8.52 -0.70
N LEU A 89 24.74 -7.94 0.44
CA LEU A 89 26.10 -7.88 0.96
C LEU A 89 26.55 -9.30 1.44
N PRO A 90 27.86 -9.58 1.53
CA PRO A 90 28.33 -10.86 2.06
C PRO A 90 27.83 -11.20 3.48
N THR A 91 27.45 -10.17 4.25
CA THR A 91 26.86 -10.29 5.60
C THR A 91 25.38 -10.56 5.60
N ASP A 92 24.68 -10.33 4.49
CA ASP A 92 23.24 -10.51 4.39
C ASP A 92 22.86 -12.00 4.33
N THR A 93 21.64 -12.27 4.70
CA THR A 93 21.08 -13.62 4.59
C THR A 93 19.60 -13.51 4.23
N ALA A 94 19.24 -13.92 3.03
CA ALA A 94 17.85 -14.07 2.61
C ALA A 94 17.23 -15.36 3.14
N PHE A 95 15.89 -15.37 3.13
CA PHE A 95 15.10 -16.56 3.43
C PHE A 95 14.20 -16.88 2.23
N ALA A 96 14.21 -18.12 1.78
CA ALA A 96 13.28 -18.59 0.77
C ALA A 96 13.01 -20.08 0.94
N MET A 97 11.77 -20.50 0.79
CA MET A 97 11.36 -21.90 0.87
C MET A 97 11.86 -22.62 2.13
N GLY A 98 11.88 -21.91 3.27
CA GLY A 98 12.38 -22.44 4.54
C GLY A 98 13.90 -22.56 4.64
N ARG A 99 14.65 -21.98 3.71
CA ARG A 99 16.13 -22.02 3.67
C ARG A 99 16.73 -20.64 3.88
N ARG A 100 17.89 -20.61 4.52
CA ARG A 100 18.73 -19.40 4.61
C ARG A 100 19.69 -19.38 3.42
N ILE A 101 19.83 -18.23 2.78
CA ILE A 101 20.67 -18.02 1.59
C ILE A 101 21.67 -16.90 1.90
N PRO A 102 22.91 -17.24 2.32
CA PRO A 102 23.93 -16.23 2.63
C PRO A 102 24.32 -15.40 1.40
N GLY A 103 24.68 -14.13 1.62
CA GLY A 103 25.06 -13.19 0.57
C GLY A 103 23.88 -12.69 -0.28
N LYS A 104 22.67 -13.00 0.11
CA LYS A 104 21.44 -12.55 -0.52
C LYS A 104 20.57 -11.84 0.51
N LYS A 105 19.65 -11.00 0.03
CA LYS A 105 18.62 -10.37 0.88
C LYS A 105 17.24 -10.55 0.26
N ASN A 106 16.21 -10.48 1.07
CA ASN A 106 14.85 -10.35 0.59
C ASN A 106 14.58 -8.88 0.26
N LEU A 107 14.06 -8.60 -0.92
CA LEU A 107 13.67 -7.27 -1.32
C LEU A 107 12.41 -6.87 -0.54
N GLY A 108 12.44 -5.74 0.10
CA GLY A 108 11.26 -5.16 0.76
C GLY A 108 10.36 -4.39 -0.23
N MET A 109 9.37 -3.71 0.31
CA MET A 109 8.54 -2.79 -0.47
C MET A 109 9.40 -1.70 -1.11
N THR A 110 9.21 -1.44 -2.39
CA THR A 110 10.01 -0.46 -3.16
C THR A 110 9.20 0.77 -3.56
N SER A 111 7.89 0.69 -3.49
CA SER A 111 6.98 1.81 -3.73
C SER A 111 5.63 1.53 -3.11
N PHE A 112 4.89 2.60 -2.86
CA PHE A 112 3.50 2.58 -2.47
C PHE A 112 2.76 3.66 -3.25
N SER A 113 1.66 3.30 -3.88
CA SER A 113 0.84 4.23 -4.68
C SER A 113 -0.63 4.08 -4.31
N LYS A 114 -1.39 5.13 -4.51
CA LYS A 114 -2.85 5.09 -4.44
C LYS A 114 -3.47 5.69 -5.68
N TYR A 115 -4.68 5.29 -5.97
CA TYR A 115 -5.54 5.95 -6.94
C TYR A 115 -7.01 5.83 -6.51
N ILE A 116 -7.84 6.67 -7.08
CA ILE A 116 -9.24 6.85 -6.65
C ILE A 116 -10.12 6.81 -7.89
N ASN A 117 -11.09 5.90 -7.93
CA ASN A 117 -12.04 5.83 -9.03
C ASN A 117 -12.82 7.13 -9.16
N GLY A 118 -12.79 7.72 -10.36
CA GLY A 118 -13.51 8.96 -10.65
C GLY A 118 -12.76 10.25 -10.28
N ASP A 119 -11.59 10.15 -9.65
CA ASP A 119 -10.72 11.31 -9.48
C ASP A 119 -10.20 11.77 -10.85
N PRO A 120 -10.19 13.07 -11.18
CA PRO A 120 -9.73 13.53 -12.49
C PRO A 120 -8.23 13.37 -12.72
N VAL A 121 -7.43 13.27 -11.65
CA VAL A 121 -5.96 13.24 -11.69
C VAL A 121 -5.43 11.89 -11.23
N TYR A 122 -5.88 11.42 -10.07
CA TYR A 122 -5.42 10.20 -9.40
C TYR A 122 -6.38 9.03 -9.65
N THR A 123 -6.85 8.87 -10.86
CA THR A 123 -7.89 7.90 -11.22
C THR A 123 -7.33 6.52 -11.54
N ASP A 124 -8.24 5.57 -11.68
CA ASP A 124 -7.94 4.20 -12.09
C ASP A 124 -7.07 4.15 -13.36
N PRO A 125 -6.16 3.18 -13.45
CA PRO A 125 -5.42 2.94 -14.67
C PRO A 125 -6.32 2.35 -15.76
N ASN A 126 -6.13 2.79 -17.00
CA ASN A 126 -6.91 2.30 -18.16
C ASN A 126 -6.22 1.14 -18.88
N ASP A 127 -4.91 1.00 -18.72
CA ASP A 127 -4.13 0.00 -19.44
C ASP A 127 -2.93 -0.51 -18.60
N VAL A 128 -2.20 -1.45 -19.17
CA VAL A 128 -1.08 -2.11 -18.50
C VAL A 128 0.11 -1.16 -18.25
N ILE A 129 0.27 -0.12 -19.05
CA ILE A 129 1.36 0.85 -18.89
C ILE A 129 1.06 1.74 -17.70
N GLU A 130 -0.17 2.20 -17.58
CA GLU A 130 -0.63 3.01 -16.45
C GLU A 130 -0.56 2.21 -15.12
N VAL A 131 -0.95 0.93 -15.14
CA VAL A 131 -0.74 0.03 -13.98
C VAL A 131 0.75 -0.07 -13.63
N TYR A 132 1.59 -0.25 -14.65
CA TYR A 132 3.03 -0.38 -14.45
C TYR A 132 3.65 0.91 -13.89
N ASN A 133 3.14 2.06 -14.27
CA ASN A 133 3.55 3.35 -13.70
C ASN A 133 3.20 3.44 -12.20
N TYR A 134 1.97 3.10 -11.83
CA TYR A 134 1.58 3.04 -10.41
C TYR A 134 2.44 2.07 -9.61
N MET A 135 2.77 0.89 -10.17
CA MET A 135 3.66 -0.06 -9.52
C MET A 135 5.09 0.47 -9.32
N GLN A 136 5.48 1.52 -10.02
CA GLN A 136 6.76 2.21 -9.84
C GLN A 136 6.69 3.38 -8.85
N GLY A 137 5.55 3.61 -8.21
CA GLY A 137 5.34 4.78 -7.34
C GLY A 137 5.23 6.07 -8.17
N LYS A 138 4.69 5.98 -9.37
CA LYS A 138 4.42 7.11 -10.27
C LYS A 138 2.93 7.26 -10.48
N MET A 139 2.54 8.43 -10.93
CA MET A 139 1.18 8.68 -11.40
C MET A 139 0.88 7.89 -12.68
N ARG A 140 -0.38 7.82 -13.04
CA ARG A 140 -0.89 7.11 -14.21
C ARG A 140 -0.14 7.42 -15.50
N ASP A 141 0.19 8.68 -15.74
CA ASP A 141 0.88 9.16 -16.93
C ASP A 141 2.41 8.99 -16.89
N GLY A 142 2.94 8.41 -15.81
CA GLY A 142 4.36 8.20 -15.58
C GLY A 142 5.09 9.36 -14.92
N SER A 143 4.42 10.46 -14.63
CA SER A 143 4.97 11.56 -13.81
C SER A 143 5.10 11.15 -12.34
N ASP A 144 5.90 11.87 -11.59
CA ASP A 144 6.03 11.64 -10.16
C ASP A 144 4.80 12.16 -9.41
N PHE A 145 4.42 11.52 -8.32
CA PHE A 145 3.45 12.08 -7.40
C PHE A 145 3.96 13.40 -6.81
N PRO A 146 3.06 14.31 -6.42
CA PRO A 146 3.44 15.56 -5.78
C PRO A 146 4.37 15.34 -4.60
N ILE A 147 5.38 16.21 -4.46
CA ILE A 147 6.38 16.11 -3.39
C ILE A 147 5.75 16.19 -2.01
N GLU A 148 4.63 16.89 -1.90
CA GLU A 148 3.85 17.03 -0.68
C GLU A 148 3.25 15.69 -0.23
N ALA A 149 2.95 14.81 -1.17
CA ALA A 149 2.42 13.48 -0.88
C ALA A 149 3.51 12.43 -0.65
N THR A 150 4.71 12.64 -1.17
CA THR A 150 5.76 11.61 -1.19
C THR A 150 7.04 11.98 -0.45
N GLY A 151 7.21 13.27 -0.13
CA GLY A 151 8.50 13.77 0.38
C GLY A 151 9.65 13.59 -0.63
N GLY A 152 9.34 13.39 -1.93
CA GLY A 152 10.32 13.12 -2.98
C GLY A 152 10.76 11.65 -3.07
N SER A 153 9.98 10.74 -2.50
CA SER A 153 10.20 9.29 -2.57
C SER A 153 9.21 8.61 -3.52
N ASN A 154 9.34 7.29 -3.70
CA ASN A 154 8.38 6.46 -4.44
C ASN A 154 7.21 5.97 -3.57
N TYR A 155 7.01 6.58 -2.42
CA TYR A 155 6.01 6.17 -1.44
C TYR A 155 5.02 7.31 -1.22
N VAL A 156 3.76 7.05 -1.49
CA VAL A 156 2.68 8.00 -1.23
C VAL A 156 2.31 7.91 0.26
N HIS A 157 2.24 9.05 0.93
CA HIS A 157 1.92 9.21 2.35
C HIS A 157 2.74 8.32 3.29
N PRO A 158 4.09 8.37 3.21
CA PRO A 158 4.94 7.61 4.13
C PRO A 158 4.85 8.18 5.54
N GLY A 159 4.80 7.33 6.55
CA GLY A 159 4.81 7.71 7.95
C GLY A 159 3.98 6.78 8.81
N ASN A 160 3.86 7.10 10.09
CA ASN A 160 3.10 6.33 11.06
C ASN A 160 2.06 7.22 11.73
N PRO A 161 0.76 7.00 11.49
CA PRO A 161 -0.29 7.82 12.09
C PRO A 161 -0.43 7.64 13.60
N SER A 162 0.09 6.55 14.17
CA SER A 162 -0.02 6.29 15.61
C SER A 162 0.91 7.15 16.46
N ASP A 163 1.97 7.67 15.87
CA ASP A 163 2.94 8.56 16.55
C ASP A 163 3.05 9.93 15.87
N ASP A 164 2.14 10.22 14.96
CA ASP A 164 2.04 11.48 14.22
C ASP A 164 3.30 11.81 13.41
N THR A 165 3.96 10.80 12.88
CA THR A 165 5.17 10.97 12.06
C THR A 165 4.91 10.90 10.58
N GLY A 166 5.69 11.66 9.82
CA GLY A 166 5.70 11.65 8.35
C GLY A 166 4.46 12.29 7.72
N LEU A 167 4.19 11.91 6.48
CA LEU A 167 3.13 12.49 5.65
C LEU A 167 1.78 11.76 5.79
N SER A 168 1.75 10.63 6.51
CA SER A 168 0.52 9.87 6.72
C SER A 168 -0.55 10.61 7.51
N THR A 169 -0.18 11.63 8.28
CA THR A 169 -1.12 12.47 9.05
C THR A 169 -1.14 13.94 8.63
N THR A 170 -0.04 14.44 8.07
CA THR A 170 0.12 15.88 7.80
C THR A 170 -0.51 16.36 6.50
N TYR A 171 -0.85 15.47 5.57
CA TYR A 171 -1.42 15.81 4.28
C TYR A 171 -2.82 15.24 4.13
N SER A 172 -3.74 15.71 4.96
CA SER A 172 -5.09 15.16 5.13
C SER A 172 -5.96 15.18 3.87
N GLU A 173 -5.76 16.11 2.95
CA GLU A 173 -6.58 16.19 1.73
C GLU A 173 -6.21 15.12 0.69
N PHE A 174 -4.93 14.75 0.62
CA PHE A 174 -4.45 13.69 -0.28
C PHE A 174 -4.40 12.32 0.41
N ASN A 175 -4.56 12.32 1.71
CA ASN A 175 -4.45 11.12 2.51
C ASN A 175 -5.77 10.36 2.56
N ARG A 176 -6.89 11.02 2.29
CA ARG A 176 -8.17 10.34 2.17
C ARG A 176 -8.21 9.46 0.95
N LEU A 177 -8.79 8.32 1.14
CA LEU A 177 -9.10 7.40 0.08
C LEU A 177 -10.04 8.04 -0.95
N TYR A 178 -11.09 8.71 -0.53
CA TYR A 178 -11.92 9.54 -1.39
C TYR A 178 -11.50 10.98 -1.24
N GLY A 179 -10.76 11.50 -2.19
CA GLY A 179 -10.50 12.94 -2.30
C GLY A 179 -11.81 13.71 -2.44
N GLY A 180 -12.57 13.76 -1.37
CA GLY A 180 -13.81 14.49 -1.34
C GLY A 180 -13.52 15.96 -1.52
N LEU A 181 -13.98 16.54 -2.61
CA LEU A 181 -14.17 17.97 -2.68
C LEU A 181 -15.13 18.33 -1.54
N ARG A 182 -14.65 19.06 -0.55
CA ARG A 182 -15.40 19.50 0.63
C ARG A 182 -16.56 20.45 0.32
N ASP A 183 -16.90 20.67 -0.93
CA ASP A 183 -17.95 21.61 -1.35
C ASP A 183 -19.32 20.96 -1.63
N GLY A 184 -19.49 19.68 -1.30
CA GLY A 184 -20.76 18.98 -1.48
C GLY A 184 -21.11 18.70 -2.93
N SER A 185 -20.18 18.80 -3.86
CA SER A 185 -20.35 18.35 -5.22
C SER A 185 -20.08 16.86 -5.30
N LEU A 186 -21.11 16.15 -5.55
CA LEU A 186 -21.27 14.73 -5.80
C LEU A 186 -20.13 14.09 -6.59
N PHE A 187 -19.31 13.31 -5.93
CA PHE A 187 -18.66 12.19 -6.57
C PHE A 187 -19.12 10.89 -5.92
N GLU A 188 -20.14 10.34 -6.50
CA GLU A 188 -20.57 8.98 -6.30
C GLU A 188 -19.78 8.06 -7.21
N SER A 189 -18.59 7.71 -6.85
CA SER A 189 -17.98 6.48 -7.37
C SER A 189 -16.69 6.19 -6.64
N ARG A 190 -16.55 5.26 -6.30
CA ARG A 190 -16.24 4.48 -5.16
C ARG A 190 -15.50 3.22 -5.46
N ARG A 191 -14.26 3.32 -5.85
CA ARG A 191 -13.30 2.23 -5.74
C ARG A 191 -11.93 2.82 -5.65
N GLU A 192 -11.27 2.47 -4.63
CA GLU A 192 -9.95 2.89 -4.32
C GLU A 192 -9.04 1.72 -4.29
N GLY A 193 -7.84 1.91 -4.70
CA GLY A 193 -6.89 0.84 -4.69
C GLY A 193 -5.52 1.35 -4.28
N ASP A 194 -4.96 0.70 -3.29
CA ASP A 194 -3.57 0.86 -2.95
C ASP A 194 -2.75 -0.23 -3.60
N ILE A 195 -1.70 0.15 -4.28
CA ILE A 195 -0.79 -0.80 -4.89
C ILE A 195 0.48 -0.86 -4.07
N PHE A 196 0.67 -1.99 -3.43
CA PHE A 196 1.94 -2.31 -2.79
C PHE A 196 2.85 -2.99 -3.78
N ARG A 197 4.11 -2.63 -3.72
CA ARG A 197 5.08 -3.14 -4.66
C ARG A 197 6.30 -3.71 -3.95
N LEU A 198 6.72 -4.88 -4.42
CA LEU A 198 7.96 -5.54 -4.01
C LEU A 198 9.13 -5.06 -4.82
#